data_b63787d142509aa62df97a7e65ee2c6b
#
_entry.id   b63787d142509aa62df97a7e65ee2c6b
#
_cell.length_a   1.000
_cell.length_b   1.000
_cell.length_c   1.000
_cell.angle_alpha   90.00
_cell.angle_beta   90.00
_cell.angle_gamma   90.00
#
_symmetry.space_group_name_H-M   'P 1'
#
loop_
_entity.id
_entity.type
_entity.pdbx_description
1 polymer ?
#
loop_
_entity_poly.entity_id
_entity_poly.type
_entity_poly.pdbx_seq_one_letter_code
_entity_poly.pdbx_strand_id
1 'polypeptide(L)'
;MKKEINYLFDVDGTLTPSRGIMNSEFKKWFINFACVNNVILVTGSDRNKTIEQLGESVYKKCKRVYNCSGNDVYEKDTQIKYNDWELPIDVKQWLNFKLEHSPFTLRTGLHFENRTGMVNFSIVGRNANTQERKEYYEYDCKTNERIKIAEAFNKKFPELQAKVGGETGLDIFPVGCDKGQVLKDYDIDSVKFFGDRCDPQGNDYPISKLLKPTSVYHVKDWQHCWELLKNV
;
A
#
# COMPACT_ATOMS: atom_id res chain seq x y z
N MET A 1 29.69 0.77 18.22
CA MET A 1 28.87 1.90 17.70
C MET A 1 27.41 1.54 17.88
N LYS A 2 26.56 2.44 18.41
CA LYS A 2 25.11 2.20 18.42
C LYS A 2 24.64 2.08 16.98
N LYS A 3 23.91 1.00 16.66
CA LYS A 3 23.32 0.78 15.34
C LYS A 3 22.29 1.89 15.10
N GLU A 4 22.38 2.56 13.97
CA GLU A 4 21.41 3.60 13.58
C GLU A 4 20.05 2.94 13.31
N ILE A 5 19.00 3.42 13.96
CA ILE A 5 17.66 2.86 13.82
C ILE A 5 16.94 3.54 12.65
N ASN A 6 16.31 2.74 11.79
CA ASN A 6 15.47 3.18 10.70
C ASN A 6 13.99 3.01 11.08
N TYR A 7 13.27 4.12 11.19
CA TYR A 7 11.86 4.14 11.53
C TYR A 7 11.04 4.14 10.23
N LEU A 8 10.43 3.01 9.90
CA LEU A 8 9.56 2.83 8.74
C LEU A 8 8.10 3.03 9.15
N PHE A 9 7.39 3.84 8.39
CA PHE A 9 5.97 4.12 8.62
C PHE A 9 5.14 3.86 7.37
N ASP A 10 4.03 3.14 7.54
CA ASP A 10 2.90 3.28 6.64
C ASP A 10 2.26 4.67 6.81
N VAL A 11 1.41 5.10 5.89
CA VAL A 11 0.80 6.43 5.90
C VAL A 11 -0.69 6.37 6.24
N ASP A 12 -1.47 5.66 5.43
CA ASP A 12 -2.93 5.59 5.57
C ASP A 12 -3.34 4.75 6.79
N GLY A 13 -4.03 5.34 7.77
CA GLY A 13 -4.39 4.66 9.02
C GLY A 13 -3.27 4.66 10.07
N THR A 14 -2.04 5.02 9.69
CA THR A 14 -0.85 5.01 10.56
C THR A 14 -0.39 6.41 10.94
N LEU A 15 -0.10 7.28 9.99
CA LEU A 15 0.27 8.69 10.22
C LEU A 15 -0.87 9.65 9.97
N THR A 16 -1.87 9.22 9.22
CA THR A 16 -3.07 9.99 8.88
C THR A 16 -4.32 9.14 9.12
N PRO A 17 -5.51 9.75 9.28
CA PRO A 17 -6.75 9.01 9.03
C PRO A 17 -6.70 8.37 7.64
N SER A 18 -7.35 7.21 7.45
CA SER A 18 -7.41 6.57 6.14
C SER A 18 -7.89 7.56 5.07
N ARG A 19 -7.07 7.77 4.03
CA ARG A 19 -7.28 8.76 2.96
C ARG A 19 -7.42 10.21 3.43
N GLY A 20 -7.11 10.49 4.69
CA GLY A 20 -7.22 11.80 5.31
C GLY A 20 -5.91 12.57 5.36
N ILE A 21 -5.96 13.79 5.87
CA ILE A 21 -4.82 14.69 6.05
C ILE A 21 -4.25 14.50 7.45
N MET A 22 -2.94 14.59 7.59
CA MET A 22 -2.22 14.49 8.87
C MET A 22 -2.67 15.60 9.84
N ASN A 23 -2.95 15.23 11.08
CA ASN A 23 -3.29 16.18 12.13
C ASN A 23 -2.18 17.22 12.32
N SER A 24 -2.55 18.49 12.50
CA SER A 24 -1.60 19.61 12.52
C SER A 24 -0.62 19.60 13.71
N GLU A 25 -1.04 19.12 14.87
CA GLU A 25 -0.18 19.01 16.06
C GLU A 25 0.77 17.84 15.94
N PHE A 26 0.25 16.67 15.52
CA PHE A 26 1.08 15.52 15.25
C PHE A 26 2.11 15.83 14.15
N LYS A 27 1.73 16.55 13.11
CA LYS A 27 2.63 16.99 12.04
C LYS A 27 3.82 17.80 12.56
N LYS A 28 3.56 18.79 13.41
CA LYS A 28 4.62 19.61 14.02
C LYS A 28 5.57 18.76 14.84
N TRP A 29 5.04 17.85 15.65
CA TRP A 29 5.82 16.93 16.47
C TRP A 29 6.65 15.96 15.59
N PHE A 30 6.01 15.39 14.58
CA PHE A 30 6.64 14.40 13.68
C PHE A 30 7.78 15.01 12.85
N ILE A 31 7.68 16.28 12.44
CA ILE A 31 8.77 16.98 11.78
C ILE A 31 10.01 17.03 12.70
N ASN A 32 9.82 17.37 13.99
CA ASN A 32 10.93 17.39 14.95
C ASN A 32 11.52 15.99 15.16
N PHE A 33 10.69 14.96 15.25
CA PHE A 33 11.13 13.57 15.32
C PHE A 33 11.96 13.18 14.09
N ALA A 34 11.52 13.54 12.88
CA ALA A 34 12.23 13.27 11.64
C ALA A 34 13.54 14.07 11.47
N CYS A 35 13.73 15.18 12.20
CA CYS A 35 14.99 15.93 12.18
C CYS A 35 16.14 15.19 12.89
N VAL A 36 15.83 14.30 13.84
CA VAL A 36 16.83 13.62 14.68
C VAL A 36 16.83 12.10 14.50
N ASN A 37 15.91 11.57 13.69
CA ASN A 37 15.80 10.14 13.43
C ASN A 37 15.76 9.85 11.93
N ASN A 38 16.16 8.65 11.52
CA ASN A 38 15.99 8.18 10.14
C ASN A 38 14.54 7.76 9.93
N VAL A 39 13.72 8.66 9.42
CA VAL A 39 12.33 8.40 9.07
C VAL A 39 12.21 8.01 7.60
N ILE A 40 11.53 6.90 7.36
CA ILE A 40 11.25 6.34 6.04
C ILE A 40 9.73 6.12 5.92
N LEU A 41 9.16 6.50 4.80
CA LEU A 41 7.74 6.24 4.50
C LEU A 41 7.59 5.10 3.51
N VAL A 42 6.57 4.26 3.71
CA VAL A 42 6.21 3.15 2.82
C VAL A 42 4.70 3.15 2.63
N THR A 43 4.23 3.59 1.48
CA THR A 43 2.79 3.71 1.21
C THR A 43 2.37 3.05 -0.11
N GLY A 44 1.13 2.62 -0.19
CA GLY A 44 0.50 2.21 -1.45
C GLY A 44 0.10 3.39 -2.35
N SER A 45 0.06 4.60 -1.81
CA SER A 45 -0.28 5.82 -2.55
C SER A 45 0.87 6.29 -3.46
N ASP A 46 0.54 7.02 -4.52
CA ASP A 46 1.52 7.75 -5.32
C ASP A 46 2.08 8.97 -4.57
N ARG A 47 3.11 9.59 -5.16
CA ARG A 47 3.80 10.74 -4.55
C ARG A 47 2.87 11.92 -4.30
N ASN A 48 2.01 12.26 -5.25
CA ASN A 48 1.12 13.42 -5.13
C ASN A 48 0.13 13.24 -3.99
N LYS A 49 -0.45 12.04 -3.89
CA LYS A 49 -1.36 11.68 -2.79
C LYS A 49 -0.65 11.67 -1.45
N THR A 50 0.56 11.15 -1.37
CA THR A 50 1.37 11.14 -0.15
C THR A 50 1.69 12.57 0.32
N ILE A 51 2.05 13.48 -0.60
CA ILE A 51 2.29 14.90 -0.30
C ILE A 51 0.99 15.59 0.13
N GLU A 52 -0.14 15.33 -0.53
CA GLU A 52 -1.45 15.87 -0.14
C GLU A 52 -1.79 15.49 1.32
N GLN A 53 -1.57 14.25 1.71
CA GLN A 53 -1.89 13.75 3.05
C GLN A 53 -0.97 14.28 4.15
N LEU A 54 0.34 14.31 3.91
CA LEU A 54 1.35 14.65 4.92
C LEU A 54 1.79 16.12 4.85
N GLY A 55 1.71 16.70 3.65
CA GLY A 55 2.31 17.98 3.28
C GLY A 55 3.81 17.86 2.95
N GLU A 56 4.28 18.77 2.07
CA GLU A 56 5.69 18.79 1.61
C GLU A 56 6.72 18.85 2.76
N SER A 57 6.39 19.55 3.84
CA SER A 57 7.30 19.72 4.97
C SER A 57 7.65 18.40 5.67
N VAL A 58 6.70 17.47 5.80
CA VAL A 58 6.95 16.12 6.32
C VAL A 58 7.66 15.29 5.27
N TYR A 59 7.14 15.29 4.04
CA TYR A 59 7.68 14.50 2.94
C TYR A 59 9.19 14.74 2.73
N LYS A 60 9.61 16.02 2.70
CA LYS A 60 11.02 16.42 2.51
C LYS A 60 11.93 16.14 3.73
N LYS A 61 11.36 15.95 4.91
CA LYS A 61 12.14 15.59 6.10
C LYS A 61 12.43 14.09 6.19
N CYS A 62 11.63 13.27 5.52
CA CYS A 62 11.89 11.83 5.47
C CYS A 62 13.16 11.55 4.66
N LYS A 63 13.98 10.62 5.16
CA LYS A 63 15.23 10.19 4.51
C LYS A 63 14.94 9.57 3.14
N ARG A 64 13.89 8.75 3.07
CA ARG A 64 13.43 8.09 1.85
C ARG A 64 11.92 7.87 1.91
N VAL A 65 11.25 7.96 0.75
CA VAL A 65 9.83 7.69 0.60
C VAL A 65 9.61 6.66 -0.50
N TYR A 66 9.01 5.55 -0.12
CA TYR A 66 8.58 4.47 -1.01
C TYR A 66 7.10 4.64 -1.29
N ASN A 67 6.76 5.29 -2.40
CA ASN A 67 5.41 5.36 -2.93
C ASN A 67 5.09 4.09 -3.73
N CYS A 68 3.81 3.84 -4.03
CA CYS A 68 3.33 2.72 -4.82
C CYS A 68 3.94 1.38 -4.36
N SER A 69 3.96 1.15 -3.02
CA SER A 69 4.53 -0.05 -2.39
C SER A 69 6.02 -0.29 -2.69
N GLY A 70 6.79 0.79 -2.95
CA GLY A 70 8.22 0.73 -3.27
C GLY A 70 8.52 0.63 -4.77
N ASN A 71 7.52 0.91 -5.62
CA ASN A 71 7.70 0.94 -7.06
C ASN A 71 8.07 2.35 -7.58
N ASP A 72 7.85 3.38 -6.78
CA ASP A 72 8.25 4.77 -7.04
C ASP A 72 8.93 5.34 -5.80
N VAL A 73 10.23 5.56 -5.84
CA VAL A 73 11.04 5.86 -4.65
C VAL A 73 11.76 7.19 -4.78
N TYR A 74 11.64 8.00 -3.74
CA TYR A 74 12.29 9.31 -3.64
C TYR A 74 13.22 9.39 -2.42
N GLU A 75 14.38 10.00 -2.63
CA GLU A 75 15.20 10.58 -1.57
C GLU A 75 15.12 12.11 -1.69
N LYS A 76 14.48 12.76 -0.71
CA LYS A 76 14.11 14.18 -0.79
C LYS A 76 13.29 14.47 -2.07
N ASP A 77 13.83 15.23 -3.02
CA ASP A 77 13.18 15.59 -4.29
C ASP A 77 13.72 14.78 -5.49
N THR A 78 14.66 13.85 -5.26
CA THR A 78 15.25 13.02 -6.32
C THR A 78 14.56 11.67 -6.40
N GLN A 79 13.99 11.36 -7.55
CA GLN A 79 13.48 10.02 -7.85
C GLN A 79 14.66 9.07 -8.10
N ILE A 80 14.80 8.04 -7.26
CA ILE A 80 15.92 7.09 -7.33
C ILE A 80 15.50 5.73 -7.89
N LYS A 81 14.19 5.45 -7.96
CA LYS A 81 13.62 4.25 -8.57
C LYS A 81 12.25 4.57 -9.12
N TYR A 82 11.97 4.05 -10.30
CA TYR A 82 10.65 4.04 -10.91
C TYR A 82 10.45 2.71 -11.64
N ASN A 83 9.34 2.03 -11.34
CA ASN A 83 8.98 0.76 -11.98
C ASN A 83 7.89 1.05 -13.01
N ASP A 84 8.22 0.97 -14.29
CA ASP A 84 7.35 1.18 -15.43
C ASP A 84 6.64 -0.10 -15.92
N TRP A 85 6.56 -1.13 -15.07
CA TRP A 85 5.92 -2.38 -15.40
C TRP A 85 4.48 -2.17 -15.89
N GLU A 86 4.16 -2.81 -17.01
CA GLU A 86 2.84 -2.84 -17.61
C GLU A 86 2.25 -4.25 -17.58
N LEU A 87 0.93 -4.32 -17.50
CA LEU A 87 0.19 -5.59 -17.50
C LEU A 87 0.35 -6.29 -18.86
N PRO A 88 0.90 -7.53 -18.91
CA PRO A 88 1.04 -8.29 -20.15
C PRO A 88 -0.33 -8.49 -20.84
N ILE A 89 -0.31 -8.54 -22.18
CA ILE A 89 -1.53 -8.58 -22.99
C ILE A 89 -2.35 -9.85 -22.78
N ASP A 90 -1.71 -10.98 -22.64
CA ASP A 90 -2.33 -12.28 -22.36
C ASP A 90 -2.99 -12.31 -20.98
N VAL A 91 -2.35 -11.69 -19.99
CA VAL A 91 -2.90 -11.50 -18.64
C VAL A 91 -4.15 -10.61 -18.69
N LYS A 92 -4.09 -9.49 -19.43
CA LYS A 92 -5.22 -8.60 -19.64
C LYS A 92 -6.39 -9.29 -20.34
N GLN A 93 -6.12 -10.13 -21.35
CA GLN A 93 -7.12 -10.94 -22.02
C GLN A 93 -7.82 -11.92 -21.07
N TRP A 94 -7.05 -12.59 -20.21
CA TRP A 94 -7.60 -13.49 -19.20
C TRP A 94 -8.50 -12.76 -18.18
N LEU A 95 -8.10 -11.57 -17.74
CA LEU A 95 -8.90 -10.75 -16.84
C LEU A 95 -10.18 -10.23 -17.51
N ASN A 96 -10.12 -9.85 -18.79
CA ASN A 96 -11.31 -9.51 -19.59
C ASN A 96 -12.28 -10.69 -19.68
N PHE A 97 -11.77 -11.90 -19.90
CA PHE A 97 -12.60 -13.10 -19.85
C PHE A 97 -13.31 -13.25 -18.50
N LYS A 98 -12.61 -13.01 -17.37
CA LYS A 98 -13.23 -13.03 -16.04
C LYS A 98 -14.28 -11.93 -15.86
N LEU A 99 -14.01 -10.75 -16.40
CA LEU A 99 -14.97 -9.63 -16.40
C LEU A 99 -16.26 -9.96 -17.13
N GLU A 100 -16.14 -10.52 -18.35
CA GLU A 100 -17.27 -10.88 -19.20
C GLU A 100 -18.14 -11.99 -18.62
N HIS A 101 -17.51 -12.95 -17.90
CA HIS A 101 -18.18 -14.12 -17.31
C HIS A 101 -18.53 -13.95 -15.82
N SER A 102 -18.36 -12.77 -15.25
CA SER A 102 -18.78 -12.50 -13.88
C SER A 102 -20.31 -12.46 -13.80
N PRO A 103 -20.94 -13.18 -12.85
CA PRO A 103 -22.39 -13.12 -12.61
C PRO A 103 -22.89 -11.74 -12.14
N PHE A 104 -22.00 -10.91 -11.57
CA PHE A 104 -22.34 -9.54 -11.24
C PHE A 104 -22.39 -8.72 -12.53
N THR A 105 -23.54 -8.15 -12.85
CA THR A 105 -23.81 -7.59 -14.19
C THR A 105 -23.48 -6.11 -14.34
N LEU A 106 -23.47 -5.36 -13.23
CA LEU A 106 -23.18 -3.92 -13.29
C LEU A 106 -21.73 -3.65 -13.70
N ARG A 107 -21.54 -2.79 -14.69
CA ARG A 107 -20.24 -2.38 -15.24
C ARG A 107 -20.20 -0.85 -15.35
N THR A 108 -19.20 -0.22 -14.71
CA THR A 108 -19.13 1.25 -14.65
C THR A 108 -17.74 1.75 -15.03
N GLY A 109 -17.62 2.29 -16.24
CA GLY A 109 -16.41 2.94 -16.75
C GLY A 109 -15.24 2.00 -16.96
N LEU A 110 -14.06 2.38 -16.48
CA LEU A 110 -12.81 1.62 -16.66
C LEU A 110 -12.72 0.46 -15.66
N HIS A 111 -12.26 -0.69 -16.13
CA HIS A 111 -12.05 -1.88 -15.30
C HIS A 111 -10.60 -2.10 -14.91
N PHE A 112 -9.67 -1.41 -15.55
CA PHE A 112 -8.23 -1.44 -15.27
C PHE A 112 -7.75 -0.03 -14.95
N GLU A 113 -7.07 0.12 -13.83
CA GLU A 113 -6.40 1.35 -13.42
C GLU A 113 -4.91 1.07 -13.29
N ASN A 114 -4.12 1.61 -14.23
CA ASN A 114 -2.68 1.52 -14.18
C ASN A 114 -2.13 2.41 -13.07
N ARG A 115 -1.24 1.86 -12.27
CA ARG A 115 -0.46 2.55 -11.24
C ARG A 115 0.99 2.16 -11.40
N THR A 116 1.90 2.92 -10.84
CA THR A 116 3.32 2.60 -10.91
C THR A 116 3.61 1.21 -10.35
N GLY A 117 4.10 0.31 -11.22
CA GLY A 117 4.45 -1.07 -10.88
C GLY A 117 3.27 -1.99 -10.56
N MET A 118 2.03 -1.59 -10.82
CA MET A 118 0.84 -2.41 -10.56
C MET A 118 -0.36 -1.98 -11.40
N VAL A 119 -1.33 -2.88 -11.50
CA VAL A 119 -2.66 -2.58 -12.08
C VAL A 119 -3.74 -2.96 -11.08
N ASN A 120 -4.71 -2.07 -10.84
CA ASN A 120 -5.92 -2.43 -10.13
C ASN A 120 -7.00 -2.84 -11.12
N PHE A 121 -7.52 -4.06 -10.97
CA PHE A 121 -8.63 -4.61 -11.74
C PHE A 121 -9.92 -4.62 -10.92
N SER A 122 -11.05 -4.24 -11.50
CA SER A 122 -12.35 -4.19 -10.82
C SER A 122 -13.49 -4.68 -11.70
N ILE A 123 -14.27 -5.63 -11.21
CA ILE A 123 -15.45 -6.16 -11.90
C ILE A 123 -16.55 -5.08 -12.05
N VAL A 124 -16.84 -4.33 -11.00
CA VAL A 124 -17.85 -3.24 -11.07
C VAL A 124 -17.33 -2.02 -11.83
N GLY A 125 -16.01 -1.87 -11.91
CA GLY A 125 -15.35 -0.74 -12.57
C GLY A 125 -14.87 0.36 -11.59
N ARG A 126 -13.91 1.14 -12.08
CA ARG A 126 -13.24 2.18 -11.27
C ARG A 126 -14.05 3.47 -11.14
N ASN A 127 -15.02 3.68 -12.03
CA ASN A 127 -15.90 4.85 -12.02
C ASN A 127 -17.20 4.62 -11.23
N ALA A 128 -17.35 3.45 -10.60
CA ALA A 128 -18.51 3.12 -9.78
C ALA A 128 -18.68 4.10 -8.62
N ASN A 129 -19.91 4.61 -8.43
CA ASN A 129 -20.26 5.47 -7.30
C ASN A 129 -20.33 4.67 -5.98
N THR A 130 -20.57 5.36 -4.86
CA THR A 130 -20.59 4.73 -3.55
C THR A 130 -21.63 3.61 -3.43
N GLN A 131 -22.82 3.78 -4.00
CA GLN A 131 -23.88 2.78 -3.96
C GLN A 131 -23.52 1.55 -4.80
N GLU A 132 -23.05 1.72 -6.02
CA GLU A 132 -22.60 0.65 -6.92
C GLU A 132 -21.44 -0.16 -6.33
N ARG A 133 -20.48 0.53 -5.67
CA ARG A 133 -19.38 -0.10 -4.94
C ARG A 133 -19.88 -0.97 -3.78
N LYS A 134 -20.86 -0.45 -3.01
CA LYS A 134 -21.47 -1.16 -1.90
C LYS A 134 -22.19 -2.43 -2.39
N GLU A 135 -22.96 -2.33 -3.46
CA GLU A 135 -23.65 -3.48 -4.05
C GLU A 135 -22.69 -4.60 -4.48
N TYR A 136 -21.58 -4.22 -5.15
CA TYR A 136 -20.56 -5.19 -5.52
C TYR A 136 -19.86 -5.77 -4.30
N TYR A 137 -19.54 -4.96 -3.28
CA TYR A 137 -18.89 -5.42 -2.06
C TYR A 137 -19.77 -6.44 -1.30
N GLU A 138 -21.08 -6.16 -1.18
CA GLU A 138 -22.05 -7.08 -0.55
C GLU A 138 -22.20 -8.39 -1.35
N TYR A 139 -22.18 -8.32 -2.68
CA TYR A 139 -22.15 -9.49 -3.54
C TYR A 139 -20.86 -10.31 -3.35
N ASP A 140 -19.71 -9.66 -3.39
CA ASP A 140 -18.41 -10.31 -3.22
C ASP A 140 -18.24 -10.95 -1.83
N CYS A 141 -18.74 -10.32 -0.77
CA CYS A 141 -18.77 -10.91 0.57
C CYS A 141 -19.54 -12.24 0.63
N LYS A 142 -20.58 -12.41 -0.19
CA LYS A 142 -21.38 -13.64 -0.27
C LYS A 142 -20.77 -14.69 -1.19
N THR A 143 -20.12 -14.27 -2.26
CA THR A 143 -19.66 -15.16 -3.34
C THR A 143 -18.16 -15.44 -3.30
N ASN A 144 -17.38 -14.60 -2.63
CA ASN A 144 -15.90 -14.60 -2.63
C ASN A 144 -15.34 -14.52 -4.06
N GLU A 145 -15.99 -13.75 -4.96
CA GLU A 145 -15.61 -13.69 -6.36
C GLU A 145 -14.17 -13.21 -6.54
N ARG A 146 -13.78 -12.11 -5.87
CA ARG A 146 -12.42 -11.58 -5.97
C ARG A 146 -11.36 -12.55 -5.45
N ILE A 147 -11.64 -13.25 -4.35
CA ILE A 147 -10.74 -14.27 -3.80
C ILE A 147 -10.56 -15.40 -4.83
N LYS A 148 -11.66 -15.92 -5.40
CA LYS A 148 -11.60 -16.99 -6.42
C LYS A 148 -10.84 -16.56 -7.68
N ILE A 149 -11.03 -15.30 -8.13
CA ILE A 149 -10.28 -14.76 -9.27
C ILE A 149 -8.80 -14.66 -8.93
N ALA A 150 -8.44 -14.14 -7.75
CA ALA A 150 -7.04 -14.02 -7.31
C ALA A 150 -6.35 -15.38 -7.20
N GLU A 151 -6.99 -16.38 -6.61
CA GLU A 151 -6.46 -17.74 -6.51
C GLU A 151 -6.22 -18.38 -7.89
N ALA A 152 -7.21 -18.27 -8.78
CA ALA A 152 -7.08 -18.77 -10.16
C ALA A 152 -6.01 -18.03 -10.95
N PHE A 153 -5.87 -16.73 -10.75
CA PHE A 153 -4.83 -15.87 -11.33
C PHE A 153 -3.45 -16.31 -10.86
N ASN A 154 -3.22 -16.40 -9.56
CA ASN A 154 -1.93 -16.73 -8.96
C ASN A 154 -1.46 -18.14 -9.35
N LYS A 155 -2.40 -19.07 -9.59
CA LYS A 155 -2.08 -20.40 -10.11
C LYS A 155 -1.68 -20.37 -11.57
N LYS A 156 -2.31 -19.49 -12.38
CA LYS A 156 -2.10 -19.42 -13.83
C LYS A 156 -0.85 -18.61 -14.20
N PHE A 157 -0.55 -17.56 -13.45
CA PHE A 157 0.55 -16.62 -13.68
C PHE A 157 1.48 -16.56 -12.47
N PRO A 158 2.35 -17.58 -12.27
CA PRO A 158 3.16 -17.71 -11.06
C PRO A 158 4.21 -16.59 -10.87
N GLU A 159 4.55 -15.86 -11.95
CA GLU A 159 5.44 -14.69 -11.92
C GLU A 159 4.74 -13.40 -11.47
N LEU A 160 3.41 -13.41 -11.43
CA LEU A 160 2.58 -12.30 -11.00
C LEU A 160 1.80 -12.65 -9.73
N GLN A 161 1.34 -11.63 -9.04
CA GLN A 161 0.49 -11.77 -7.87
C GLN A 161 -0.76 -10.91 -8.01
N ALA A 162 -1.92 -11.50 -7.74
CA ALA A 162 -3.17 -10.79 -7.52
C ALA A 162 -3.55 -10.87 -6.04
N LYS A 163 -3.86 -9.72 -5.43
CA LYS A 163 -4.37 -9.60 -4.06
C LYS A 163 -5.67 -8.83 -4.05
N VAL A 164 -6.59 -9.21 -3.17
CA VAL A 164 -7.81 -8.42 -2.94
C VAL A 164 -7.40 -7.08 -2.35
N GLY A 165 -7.77 -6.00 -3.05
CA GLY A 165 -7.45 -4.62 -2.69
C GLY A 165 -8.69 -3.77 -2.48
N GLY A 166 -8.79 -3.12 -1.32
CA GLY A 166 -9.93 -2.28 -0.97
C GLY A 166 -11.29 -3.01 -1.09
N GLU A 167 -12.34 -2.26 -1.42
CA GLU A 167 -13.72 -2.80 -1.45
C GLU A 167 -14.08 -3.54 -2.75
N THR A 168 -13.49 -3.17 -3.88
CA THR A 168 -13.98 -3.61 -5.20
C THR A 168 -12.88 -4.08 -6.16
N GLY A 169 -11.61 -4.00 -5.76
CA GLY A 169 -10.48 -4.23 -6.65
C GLY A 169 -9.68 -5.49 -6.36
N LEU A 170 -8.88 -5.86 -7.35
CA LEU A 170 -7.73 -6.75 -7.24
C LEU A 170 -6.49 -5.97 -7.63
N ASP A 171 -5.49 -5.94 -6.75
CA ASP A 171 -4.18 -5.35 -7.05
C ASP A 171 -3.28 -6.43 -7.65
N ILE A 172 -2.78 -6.17 -8.86
CA ILE A 172 -1.98 -7.10 -9.67
C ILE A 172 -0.61 -6.49 -9.91
N PHE A 173 0.44 -7.24 -9.60
CA PHE A 173 1.83 -6.78 -9.67
C PHE A 173 2.80 -7.97 -9.78
N PRO A 174 4.06 -7.79 -10.22
CA PRO A 174 5.07 -8.84 -10.24
C PRO A 174 5.36 -9.37 -8.83
N VAL A 175 5.60 -10.66 -8.70
CA VAL A 175 5.97 -11.30 -7.42
C VAL A 175 7.19 -10.59 -6.82
N GLY A 176 7.08 -10.24 -5.54
CA GLY A 176 8.13 -9.53 -4.80
C GLY A 176 8.12 -8.01 -4.96
N CYS A 177 7.13 -7.43 -5.67
CA CYS A 177 6.93 -5.98 -5.79
C CYS A 177 5.86 -5.44 -4.82
N ASP A 178 5.60 -6.12 -3.71
CA ASP A 178 4.78 -5.62 -2.60
C ASP A 178 5.60 -4.76 -1.63
N LYS A 179 4.94 -4.22 -0.58
CA LYS A 179 5.61 -3.38 0.42
C LYS A 179 6.86 -4.03 1.07
N GLY A 180 6.94 -5.36 1.12
CA GLY A 180 8.09 -6.08 1.68
C GLY A 180 9.40 -5.85 0.93
N GLN A 181 9.34 -5.45 -0.36
CA GLN A 181 10.53 -5.19 -1.16
C GLN A 181 11.46 -4.11 -0.57
N VAL A 182 10.88 -3.17 0.20
CA VAL A 182 11.65 -2.04 0.78
C VAL A 182 12.68 -2.50 1.79
N LEU A 183 12.46 -3.65 2.45
CA LEU A 183 13.40 -4.18 3.44
C LEU A 183 14.74 -4.63 2.83
N LYS A 184 14.81 -4.82 1.52
CA LYS A 184 16.07 -5.15 0.82
C LYS A 184 17.12 -4.03 0.92
N ASP A 185 16.68 -2.81 1.21
CA ASP A 185 17.54 -1.61 1.30
C ASP A 185 18.07 -1.39 2.74
N TYR A 186 17.68 -2.23 3.69
CA TYR A 186 18.02 -2.04 5.12
C TYR A 186 18.51 -3.32 5.76
N ASP A 187 19.36 -3.15 6.76
CA ASP A 187 19.61 -4.21 7.74
C ASP A 187 18.34 -4.39 8.61
N ILE A 188 17.71 -5.55 8.52
CA ILE A 188 16.46 -5.90 9.20
C ILE A 188 16.51 -5.64 10.70
N ASP A 189 17.67 -5.88 11.35
CA ASP A 189 17.85 -5.64 12.78
C ASP A 189 17.94 -4.15 13.16
N SER A 190 18.00 -3.25 12.15
CA SER A 190 17.97 -1.81 12.35
C SER A 190 16.59 -1.19 12.14
N VAL A 191 15.59 -1.98 11.73
CA VAL A 191 14.28 -1.47 11.34
C VAL A 191 13.30 -1.55 12.51
N LYS A 192 12.56 -0.45 12.74
CA LYS A 192 11.31 -0.40 13.51
C LYS A 192 10.18 0.00 12.58
N PHE A 193 9.17 -0.83 12.44
CA PHE A 193 8.06 -0.62 11.51
C PHE A 193 6.76 -0.30 12.25
N PHE A 194 6.05 0.72 11.78
CA PHE A 194 4.72 1.15 12.25
C PHE A 194 3.72 1.02 11.11
N GLY A 195 2.66 0.22 11.30
CA GLY A 195 1.62 -0.01 10.30
C GLY A 195 0.30 -0.44 10.93
N ASP A 196 -0.82 -0.14 10.27
CA ASP A 196 -2.17 -0.47 10.75
C ASP A 196 -2.68 -1.82 10.22
N ARG A 197 -2.17 -2.27 9.07
CA ARG A 197 -2.61 -3.49 8.38
C ARG A 197 -1.56 -4.60 8.37
N CYS A 198 -1.07 -4.94 9.58
CA CYS A 198 -0.05 -5.98 9.77
C CYS A 198 -0.61 -7.42 9.83
N ASP A 199 -1.90 -7.61 9.70
CA ASP A 199 -2.56 -8.93 9.62
C ASP A 199 -2.29 -9.62 8.26
N PRO A 200 -2.46 -10.95 8.14
CA PRO A 200 -2.13 -11.70 6.92
C PRO A 200 -2.81 -11.21 5.63
N GLN A 201 -3.94 -10.52 5.75
CA GLN A 201 -4.67 -9.94 4.61
C GLN A 201 -4.33 -8.46 4.40
N GLY A 202 -3.56 -7.86 5.30
CA GLY A 202 -3.16 -6.46 5.24
C GLY A 202 -2.02 -6.18 4.26
N ASN A 203 -1.95 -4.95 3.79
CA ASN A 203 -0.90 -4.51 2.87
C ASN A 203 0.46 -4.28 3.55
N ASP A 204 0.49 -4.22 4.90
CA ASP A 204 1.71 -4.11 5.72
C ASP A 204 2.27 -5.46 6.13
N TYR A 205 1.48 -6.53 5.99
CA TYR A 205 1.90 -7.88 6.32
C TYR A 205 3.21 -8.32 5.65
N PRO A 206 3.48 -7.98 4.37
CA PRO A 206 4.75 -8.32 3.74
C PRO A 206 5.98 -7.76 4.47
N ILE A 207 5.87 -6.60 5.12
CA ILE A 207 6.95 -6.05 5.96
C ILE A 207 6.95 -6.75 7.33
N SER A 208 5.80 -6.77 8.02
CA SER A 208 5.70 -7.23 9.40
C SER A 208 6.14 -8.68 9.57
N LYS A 209 5.82 -9.57 8.61
CA LYS A 209 6.20 -11.00 8.67
C LYS A 209 7.71 -11.26 8.54
N LEU A 210 8.47 -10.29 8.00
CA LEU A 210 9.91 -10.40 7.79
C LEU A 210 10.71 -9.83 8.97
N LEU A 211 10.08 -9.05 9.83
CA LEU A 211 10.69 -8.40 10.98
C LEU A 211 10.48 -9.23 12.26
N LYS A 212 11.33 -9.01 13.26
CA LYS A 212 11.10 -9.54 14.60
C LYS A 212 9.84 -8.91 15.21
N PRO A 213 9.00 -9.63 15.96
CA PRO A 213 7.80 -9.08 16.59
C PRO A 213 8.05 -7.82 17.41
N THR A 214 9.23 -7.73 18.09
CA THR A 214 9.65 -6.57 18.87
C THR A 214 10.00 -5.33 18.02
N SER A 215 10.13 -5.49 16.72
CA SER A 215 10.39 -4.41 15.76
C SER A 215 9.15 -3.96 15.00
N VAL A 216 7.99 -4.61 15.24
CA VAL A 216 6.72 -4.28 14.57
C VAL A 216 5.78 -3.63 15.57
N TYR A 217 5.34 -2.44 15.27
CA TYR A 217 4.37 -1.66 16.04
C TYR A 217 3.06 -1.63 15.25
N HIS A 218 2.14 -2.56 15.59
CA HIS A 218 0.80 -2.57 15.02
C HIS A 218 -0.02 -1.44 15.64
N VAL A 219 -0.36 -0.45 14.84
CA VAL A 219 -1.12 0.72 15.30
C VAL A 219 -2.60 0.56 14.99
N LYS A 220 -3.46 1.21 15.78
CA LYS A 220 -4.90 1.23 15.57
C LYS A 220 -5.31 2.40 14.67
N ASP A 221 -4.61 3.51 14.83
CA ASP A 221 -4.82 4.79 14.18
C ASP A 221 -3.59 5.69 14.40
N TRP A 222 -3.62 6.90 13.84
CA TRP A 222 -2.54 7.87 13.97
C TRP A 222 -2.32 8.38 15.42
N GLN A 223 -3.36 8.41 16.26
CA GLN A 223 -3.25 8.78 17.68
C GLN A 223 -2.42 7.74 18.43
N HIS A 224 -2.76 6.47 18.24
CA HIS A 224 -2.00 5.36 18.83
C HIS A 224 -0.55 5.33 18.32
N CYS A 225 -0.33 5.61 17.02
CA CYS A 225 1.03 5.76 16.48
C CYS A 225 1.81 6.85 17.21
N TRP A 226 1.21 8.02 17.40
CA TRP A 226 1.84 9.14 18.10
C TRP A 226 2.15 8.82 19.56
N GLU A 227 1.25 8.14 20.26
CA GLU A 227 1.50 7.68 21.64
C GLU A 227 2.69 6.73 21.73
N LEU A 228 2.75 5.73 20.85
CA LEU A 228 3.86 4.80 20.80
C LEU A 228 5.19 5.52 20.54
N LEU A 229 5.22 6.48 19.62
CA LEU A 229 6.43 7.24 19.27
C LEU A 229 6.99 8.08 20.41
N LYS A 230 6.17 8.49 21.38
CA LYS A 230 6.65 9.22 22.57
C LYS A 230 7.47 8.33 23.50
N ASN A 231 7.42 7.00 23.34
CA ASN A 231 8.04 6.00 24.23
C ASN A 231 9.13 5.16 23.53
N VAL A 232 9.56 5.48 22.31
CA VAL A 232 10.58 4.72 21.55
C VAL A 232 11.91 5.43 21.48
#